data_bb5d358ba50eadc3b705b51177504363
#
_entry.id   bb5d358ba50eadc3b705b51177504363
#
_cell.length_a   1.000
_cell.length_b   1.000
_cell.length_c   1.000
_cell.angle_alpha   90.00
_cell.angle_beta   90.00
_cell.angle_gamma   90.00
#
_symmetry.space_group_name_H-M   'P 1'
#
loop_
_entity.id
_entity.type
_entity.pdbx_description
1 polymer ?
#
loop_
_entity_poly.entity_id
_entity_poly.type
_entity_poly.pdbx_seq_one_letter_code
_entity_poly.pdbx_strand_id
1 'polypeptide(L)'
;MAKGVKGTRDFYPEEMRLRNWLFDNFTYASLLHGFEEYDAPVLETEELYTRKQGEDIVKQLYNFKDKGDRKVALRPEMTPSLARMVMSRSGVLPMPIKWFSIPQCWRYERMQKGRGREHFQWNVDIWGTNEISADAELFSVLTTFLEGVGLTEEDVVIRVSSPKVLEEVLGCLLYTSDAADE
;
A
#
# COMPACT_ATOMS: atom_id res chain seq x y z
N MET A 1 9.89 16.47 -31.25
CA MET A 1 8.76 16.05 -30.42
C MET A 1 9.19 16.03 -28.97
N ALA A 2 8.38 16.59 -28.07
CA ALA A 2 8.60 16.45 -26.62
C ALA A 2 8.45 14.98 -26.22
N LYS A 3 9.37 14.49 -25.41
CA LYS A 3 9.32 13.13 -24.85
C LYS A 3 8.74 13.21 -23.43
N GLY A 4 8.00 12.19 -23.01
CA GLY A 4 7.56 12.03 -21.62
C GLY A 4 8.74 11.95 -20.65
N VAL A 5 8.48 12.20 -19.38
CA VAL A 5 9.48 12.05 -18.31
C VAL A 5 9.97 10.62 -18.27
N LYS A 6 11.28 10.43 -18.09
CA LYS A 6 11.87 9.09 -18.05
C LYS A 6 11.28 8.23 -16.92
N GLY A 7 10.71 7.09 -17.29
CA GLY A 7 10.09 6.15 -16.34
C GLY A 7 8.60 6.38 -16.10
N THR A 8 7.97 7.29 -16.85
CA THR A 8 6.53 7.47 -16.91
C THR A 8 5.95 6.91 -18.20
N ARG A 9 4.64 6.73 -18.25
CA ARG A 9 3.92 6.15 -19.39
C ARG A 9 2.74 7.04 -19.77
N ASP A 10 2.51 7.16 -21.05
CA ASP A 10 1.23 7.63 -21.57
C ASP A 10 0.26 6.45 -21.61
N PHE A 11 -1.00 6.70 -21.29
CA PHE A 11 -2.08 5.72 -21.42
C PHE A 11 -3.02 6.18 -22.49
N TYR A 12 -2.97 5.54 -23.65
CA TYR A 12 -3.93 5.76 -24.72
C TYR A 12 -5.29 5.16 -24.38
N PRO A 13 -6.36 5.50 -25.12
CA PRO A 13 -7.71 5.01 -24.81
C PRO A 13 -7.83 3.50 -24.64
N GLU A 14 -7.01 2.72 -25.37
CA GLU A 14 -6.97 1.26 -25.28
C GLU A 14 -6.47 0.80 -23.90
N GLU A 15 -5.32 1.31 -23.50
CA GLU A 15 -4.72 0.98 -22.20
C GLU A 15 -5.58 1.51 -21.06
N MET A 16 -6.24 2.67 -21.26
CA MET A 16 -7.15 3.22 -20.28
C MET A 16 -8.36 2.32 -20.04
N ARG A 17 -8.92 1.68 -21.08
CA ARG A 17 -10.03 0.74 -20.90
C ARG A 17 -9.64 -0.43 -20.01
N LEU A 18 -8.46 -1.02 -20.25
CA LEU A 18 -7.95 -2.10 -19.42
C LEU A 18 -7.67 -1.66 -17.98
N ARG A 19 -7.04 -0.49 -17.82
CA ARG A 19 -6.75 0.06 -16.50
C ARG A 19 -8.03 0.35 -15.71
N ASN A 20 -9.01 0.98 -16.34
CA ASN A 20 -10.27 1.30 -15.68
C ASN A 20 -11.01 0.02 -15.30
N TRP A 21 -11.07 -0.99 -16.19
CA TRP A 21 -11.63 -2.28 -15.85
C TRP A 21 -10.97 -2.89 -14.60
N LEU A 22 -9.64 -2.83 -14.50
CA LEU A 22 -8.93 -3.34 -13.32
C LEU A 22 -9.29 -2.53 -12.06
N PHE A 23 -9.32 -1.20 -12.16
CA PHE A 23 -9.63 -0.32 -11.02
C PHE A 23 -11.08 -0.47 -10.57
N ASP A 24 -12.01 -0.66 -11.51
CA ASP A 24 -13.41 -0.93 -11.21
C ASP A 24 -13.58 -2.23 -10.41
N ASN A 25 -12.80 -3.28 -10.75
CA ASN A 25 -12.80 -4.53 -9.98
C ASN A 25 -12.17 -4.37 -8.58
N PHE A 26 -11.10 -3.59 -8.42
CA PHE A 26 -10.55 -3.24 -7.09
C PHE A 26 -11.58 -2.49 -6.25
N THR A 27 -12.22 -1.48 -6.85
CA THR A 27 -13.27 -0.68 -6.20
C THR A 27 -14.44 -1.56 -5.80
N TYR A 28 -14.95 -2.41 -6.71
CA TYR A 28 -16.06 -3.31 -6.44
C TYR A 28 -15.75 -4.25 -5.27
N ALA A 29 -14.59 -4.92 -5.28
CA ALA A 29 -14.21 -5.81 -4.20
C ALA A 29 -14.11 -5.06 -2.85
N SER A 30 -13.56 -3.85 -2.84
CA SER A 30 -13.46 -3.03 -1.63
C SER A 30 -14.85 -2.64 -1.09
N LEU A 31 -15.73 -2.11 -1.94
CA LEU A 31 -17.08 -1.68 -1.57
C LEU A 31 -17.95 -2.84 -1.09
N LEU A 32 -17.83 -4.04 -1.70
CA LEU A 32 -18.57 -5.22 -1.30
C LEU A 32 -18.28 -5.63 0.15
N HIS A 33 -17.06 -5.39 0.62
CA HIS A 33 -16.63 -5.64 1.99
C HIS A 33 -16.81 -4.41 2.92
N GLY A 34 -17.52 -3.36 2.48
CA GLY A 34 -17.84 -2.19 3.27
C GLY A 34 -16.69 -1.24 3.52
N PHE A 35 -15.69 -1.22 2.64
CA PHE A 35 -14.63 -0.21 2.66
C PHE A 35 -15.09 1.06 1.94
N GLU A 36 -14.72 2.21 2.46
CA GLU A 36 -14.99 3.51 1.85
C GLU A 36 -13.76 4.05 1.12
N GLU A 37 -13.98 4.66 -0.04
CA GLU A 37 -12.88 5.22 -0.83
C GLU A 37 -12.37 6.53 -0.22
N TYR A 38 -11.06 6.70 -0.19
CA TYR A 38 -10.39 7.94 0.18
C TYR A 38 -9.25 8.27 -0.78
N ASP A 39 -8.84 9.52 -0.82
CA ASP A 39 -7.59 9.94 -1.48
C ASP A 39 -6.92 11.06 -0.67
N ALA A 40 -5.67 11.31 -0.97
CA ALA A 40 -4.85 12.37 -0.40
C ALA A 40 -4.08 13.09 -1.52
N PRO A 41 -3.52 14.28 -1.27
CA PRO A 41 -2.71 14.97 -2.26
C PRO A 41 -1.56 14.12 -2.79
N VAL A 42 -1.32 14.20 -4.10
CA VAL A 42 -0.14 13.57 -4.73
C VAL A 42 1.15 14.22 -4.24
N LEU A 43 1.09 15.52 -3.96
CA LEU A 43 2.20 16.33 -3.45
C LEU A 43 2.02 16.56 -1.95
N GLU A 44 2.99 16.13 -1.17
CA GLU A 44 3.02 16.24 0.30
C GLU A 44 4.31 16.91 0.76
N THR A 45 4.42 17.25 2.03
CA THR A 45 5.69 17.68 2.60
C THR A 45 6.70 16.53 2.64
N GLU A 46 7.96 16.80 2.28
CA GLU A 46 9.04 15.79 2.34
C GLU A 46 9.16 15.16 3.73
N GLU A 47 8.93 15.96 4.78
CA GLU A 47 8.98 15.52 6.18
C GLU A 47 8.06 14.36 6.49
N LEU A 48 6.89 14.27 5.83
CA LEU A 48 5.93 13.19 6.04
C LEU A 48 6.55 11.81 5.78
N TYR A 49 7.46 11.72 4.80
CA TYR A 49 8.09 10.47 4.40
C TYR A 49 9.44 10.21 5.07
N THR A 50 10.14 11.26 5.52
CA THR A 50 11.49 11.12 6.08
C THR A 50 11.50 10.79 7.58
N ARG A 51 10.42 11.08 8.30
CA ARG A 51 10.32 10.93 9.77
C ARG A 51 10.62 9.54 10.31
N LYS A 52 10.33 8.47 9.58
CA LYS A 52 10.42 7.08 10.06
C LYS A 52 11.29 6.16 9.22
N GLN A 53 11.68 6.54 8.02
CA GLN A 53 12.20 5.60 7.03
C GLN A 53 13.70 5.75 6.70
N GLY A 54 14.42 6.65 7.40
CA GLY A 54 15.86 6.80 7.23
C GLY A 54 16.29 7.44 5.89
N GLU A 55 17.60 7.54 5.67
CA GLU A 55 18.20 8.22 4.51
C GLU A 55 17.91 7.54 3.16
N ASP A 56 17.63 6.25 3.15
CA ASP A 56 17.46 5.50 1.89
C ASP A 56 16.18 5.86 1.15
N ILE A 57 15.12 6.22 1.86
CA ILE A 57 13.90 6.64 1.18
C ILE A 57 14.05 8.01 0.53
N VAL A 58 14.84 8.90 1.13
CA VAL A 58 15.10 10.24 0.55
C VAL A 58 15.71 10.12 -0.84
N LYS A 59 16.57 9.12 -1.07
CA LYS A 59 17.18 8.84 -2.39
C LYS A 59 16.16 8.36 -3.44
N GLN A 60 15.03 7.84 -2.97
CA GLN A 60 13.95 7.32 -3.83
C GLN A 60 12.78 8.29 -3.98
N LEU A 61 12.79 9.43 -3.30
CA LEU A 61 11.76 10.44 -3.43
C LEU A 61 11.95 11.29 -4.69
N TYR A 62 10.83 11.64 -5.33
CA TYR A 62 10.77 12.81 -6.19
C TYR A 62 10.54 14.03 -5.32
N ASN A 63 11.60 14.61 -4.80
CA ASN A 63 11.55 15.78 -3.92
C ASN A 63 12.14 17.02 -4.59
N PHE A 64 11.60 18.17 -4.25
CA PHE A 64 12.03 19.46 -4.75
C PHE A 64 11.55 20.58 -3.80
N LYS A 65 12.02 21.80 -4.05
CA LYS A 65 11.49 22.97 -3.39
C LYS A 65 10.42 23.65 -4.25
N ASP A 66 9.30 23.98 -3.65
CA ASP A 66 8.26 24.75 -4.32
C ASP A 66 8.65 26.23 -4.44
N LYS A 67 7.80 27.04 -5.05
CA LYS A 67 8.06 28.50 -5.20
C LYS A 67 8.14 29.26 -3.87
N GLY A 68 7.67 28.68 -2.78
CA GLY A 68 7.77 29.21 -1.42
C GLY A 68 8.93 28.63 -0.64
N ASP A 69 9.92 28.02 -1.30
CA ASP A 69 11.12 27.37 -0.71
C ASP A 69 10.79 26.22 0.27
N ARG A 70 9.58 25.65 0.20
CA ARG A 70 9.16 24.54 1.02
C ARG A 70 9.59 23.22 0.38
N LYS A 71 10.17 22.31 1.19
CA LYS A 71 10.52 20.97 0.73
C LYS A 71 9.26 20.12 0.57
N VAL A 72 9.03 19.65 -0.63
CA VAL A 72 7.87 18.84 -1.00
C VAL A 72 8.33 17.60 -1.78
N ALA A 73 7.49 16.58 -1.79
CA ALA A 73 7.76 15.34 -2.50
C ALA A 73 6.46 14.78 -3.11
N LEU A 74 6.59 14.11 -4.25
CA LEU A 74 5.52 13.26 -4.77
C LEU A 74 5.42 12.01 -3.89
N ARG A 75 4.21 11.60 -3.55
CA ARG A 75 3.96 10.44 -2.68
C ARG A 75 4.59 9.16 -3.25
N PRO A 76 5.48 8.47 -2.52
CA PRO A 76 6.05 7.19 -2.93
C PRO A 76 5.13 6.02 -2.57
N GLU A 77 4.21 6.24 -1.64
CA GLU A 77 3.22 5.30 -1.09
C GLU A 77 2.10 6.08 -0.39
N MET A 78 1.01 5.41 -0.04
CA MET A 78 -0.18 6.07 0.52
C MET A 78 -0.25 6.04 2.04
N THR A 79 0.32 5.05 2.69
CA THR A 79 0.19 4.82 4.14
C THR A 79 0.55 6.02 5.02
N PRO A 80 1.63 6.80 4.76
CA PRO A 80 1.93 7.99 5.57
C PRO A 80 0.86 9.09 5.45
N SER A 81 0.29 9.29 4.25
CA SER A 81 -0.80 10.24 4.05
C SER A 81 -2.08 9.79 4.77
N LEU A 82 -2.41 8.49 4.72
CA LEU A 82 -3.51 7.92 5.49
C LEU A 82 -3.32 8.14 6.99
N ALA A 83 -2.14 7.81 7.52
CA ALA A 83 -1.82 8.03 8.93
C ALA A 83 -2.03 9.50 9.35
N ARG A 84 -1.54 10.45 8.54
CA ARG A 84 -1.75 11.89 8.77
C ARG A 84 -3.24 12.25 8.80
N MET A 85 -4.03 11.71 7.87
CA MET A 85 -5.47 11.97 7.78
C MET A 85 -6.21 11.43 9.01
N VAL A 86 -5.94 10.19 9.42
CA VAL A 86 -6.53 9.56 10.60
C VAL A 86 -6.15 10.33 11.87
N MET A 87 -4.86 10.68 12.03
CA MET A 87 -4.38 11.46 13.17
C MET A 87 -5.01 12.86 13.23
N SER A 88 -5.22 13.52 12.10
CA SER A 88 -5.84 14.85 12.06
C SER A 88 -7.32 14.87 12.50
N ARG A 89 -7.97 13.73 12.47
CA ARG A 89 -9.36 13.55 12.93
C ARG A 89 -9.48 12.54 14.08
N SER A 90 -8.40 12.34 14.82
CA SER A 90 -8.38 11.48 15.99
C SER A 90 -9.49 11.89 16.99
N GLY A 91 -10.25 10.90 17.46
CA GLY A 91 -11.38 11.11 18.36
C GLY A 91 -12.71 11.51 17.69
N VAL A 92 -12.74 11.75 16.38
CA VAL A 92 -13.97 12.05 15.61
C VAL A 92 -14.36 10.90 14.70
N LEU A 93 -13.38 10.18 14.17
CA LEU A 93 -13.64 9.05 13.29
C LEU A 93 -14.16 7.84 14.07
N PRO A 94 -15.26 7.21 13.60
CA PRO A 94 -15.73 5.95 14.18
C PRO A 94 -14.71 4.84 13.91
N MET A 95 -14.44 4.02 14.92
CA MET A 95 -13.54 2.87 14.80
C MET A 95 -14.32 1.55 14.79
N PRO A 96 -13.86 0.53 14.07
CA PRO A 96 -12.71 0.52 13.16
C PRO A 96 -12.98 1.29 11.86
N ILE A 97 -11.96 1.95 11.31
CA ILE A 97 -11.99 2.56 9.99
C ILE A 97 -11.67 1.49 8.96
N LYS A 98 -12.45 1.42 7.89
CA LYS A 98 -12.25 0.52 6.74
C LYS A 98 -12.20 1.37 5.48
N TRP A 99 -11.00 1.72 5.03
CA TRP A 99 -10.83 2.59 3.88
C TRP A 99 -9.95 1.95 2.81
N PHE A 100 -10.21 2.31 1.53
CA PHE A 100 -9.37 1.90 0.41
C PHE A 100 -9.03 3.08 -0.50
N SER A 101 -7.96 2.95 -1.27
CA SER A 101 -7.53 3.94 -2.24
C SER A 101 -6.75 3.27 -3.38
N ILE A 102 -6.79 3.86 -4.58
CA ILE A 102 -6.03 3.39 -5.75
C ILE A 102 -5.10 4.52 -6.23
N PRO A 103 -4.15 4.95 -5.39
CA PRO A 103 -3.29 6.08 -5.67
C PRO A 103 -2.24 5.79 -6.73
N GLN A 104 -1.97 6.80 -7.55
CA GLN A 104 -0.72 6.88 -8.31
C GLN A 104 0.42 7.31 -7.38
N CYS A 105 1.50 6.53 -7.36
CA CYS A 105 2.68 6.74 -6.53
C CYS A 105 3.94 6.88 -7.38
N TRP A 106 4.99 7.51 -6.82
CA TRP A 106 6.17 7.91 -7.54
C TRP A 106 7.45 7.56 -6.78
N ARG A 107 8.36 6.80 -7.41
CA ARG A 107 9.66 6.44 -6.82
C ARG A 107 10.79 6.69 -7.81
N TYR A 108 11.78 7.47 -7.41
CA TYR A 108 12.98 7.74 -8.20
C TYR A 108 13.95 6.56 -8.12
N GLU A 109 13.53 5.42 -8.66
CA GLU A 109 14.33 4.21 -8.69
C GLU A 109 15.01 3.99 -10.04
N ARG A 110 16.04 3.11 -10.04
CA ARG A 110 16.62 2.63 -11.28
C ARG A 110 15.59 1.80 -12.04
N MET A 111 15.26 2.23 -13.25
CA MET A 111 14.30 1.53 -14.10
C MET A 111 14.76 0.12 -14.42
N GLN A 112 13.84 -0.84 -14.32
CA GLN A 112 14.01 -2.23 -14.71
C GLN A 112 12.75 -2.69 -15.48
N LYS A 113 12.83 -3.87 -16.12
CA LYS A 113 11.65 -4.45 -16.78
C LYS A 113 10.52 -4.64 -15.76
N GLY A 114 9.37 -4.05 -16.02
CA GLY A 114 8.22 -4.08 -15.10
C GLY A 114 8.28 -3.09 -13.93
N ARG A 115 9.35 -2.28 -13.78
CA ARG A 115 9.50 -1.28 -12.71
C ARG A 115 9.75 0.11 -13.30
N GLY A 116 8.67 0.88 -13.41
CA GLY A 116 8.71 2.30 -13.78
C GLY A 116 9.00 3.19 -12.56
N ARG A 117 8.98 4.50 -12.78
CA ARG A 117 9.08 5.52 -11.74
C ARG A 117 7.72 5.99 -11.22
N GLU A 118 6.67 5.60 -11.92
CA GLU A 118 5.29 5.73 -11.51
C GLU A 118 4.68 4.33 -11.39
N HIS A 119 3.79 4.16 -10.42
CA HIS A 119 3.02 2.94 -10.25
C HIS A 119 1.69 3.28 -9.57
N PHE A 120 0.72 2.40 -9.73
CA PHE A 120 -0.52 2.44 -8.97
C PHE A 120 -0.46 1.39 -7.87
N GLN A 121 -1.07 1.70 -6.74
CA GLN A 121 -1.26 0.77 -5.64
C GLN A 121 -2.77 0.59 -5.42
N TRP A 122 -3.19 -0.58 -5.04
CA TRP A 122 -4.49 -0.78 -4.42
C TRP A 122 -4.24 -0.98 -2.93
N ASN A 123 -4.57 0.03 -2.14
CA ASN A 123 -4.43 0.03 -0.70
C ASN A 123 -5.79 -0.25 -0.07
N VAL A 124 -5.85 -1.21 0.83
CA VAL A 124 -7.02 -1.55 1.62
C VAL A 124 -6.58 -1.62 3.07
N ASP A 125 -7.11 -0.76 3.90
CA ASP A 125 -6.62 -0.53 5.25
C ASP A 125 -7.75 -0.65 6.28
N ILE A 126 -7.47 -1.34 7.39
CA ILE A 126 -8.32 -1.38 8.59
C ILE A 126 -7.54 -0.76 9.75
N TRP A 127 -8.12 0.24 10.41
CA TRP A 127 -7.49 0.95 11.52
C TRP A 127 -8.36 0.90 12.78
N GLY A 128 -7.71 0.79 13.94
CA GLY A 128 -8.38 0.87 15.25
C GLY A 128 -8.86 -0.46 15.79
N THR A 129 -8.35 -1.58 15.27
CA THR A 129 -8.57 -2.93 15.82
C THR A 129 -7.31 -3.76 15.77
N ASN A 130 -7.16 -4.71 16.70
CA ASN A 130 -6.10 -5.72 16.72
C ASN A 130 -6.68 -7.13 16.57
N GLU A 131 -7.95 -7.24 16.18
CA GLU A 131 -8.62 -8.52 16.01
C GLU A 131 -8.09 -9.26 14.77
N ILE A 132 -7.85 -10.56 14.90
CA ILE A 132 -7.44 -11.43 13.77
C ILE A 132 -8.48 -11.44 12.65
N SER A 133 -9.74 -11.20 12.99
CA SER A 133 -10.83 -11.08 12.02
C SER A 133 -10.59 -9.97 10.99
N ALA A 134 -9.87 -8.89 11.36
CA ALA A 134 -9.51 -7.82 10.44
C ALA A 134 -8.53 -8.31 9.36
N ASP A 135 -7.54 -9.12 9.73
CA ASP A 135 -6.62 -9.73 8.78
C ASP A 135 -7.37 -10.68 7.82
N ALA A 136 -8.27 -11.51 8.38
CA ALA A 136 -9.10 -12.41 7.57
C ALA A 136 -10.00 -11.64 6.58
N GLU A 137 -10.51 -10.49 6.99
CA GLU A 137 -11.32 -9.64 6.13
C GLU A 137 -10.50 -9.06 4.96
N LEU A 138 -9.27 -8.61 5.19
CA LEU A 138 -8.37 -8.17 4.12
C LEU A 138 -8.08 -9.28 3.10
N PHE A 139 -7.87 -10.52 3.57
CA PHE A 139 -7.74 -11.66 2.66
C PHE A 139 -9.03 -11.93 1.87
N SER A 140 -10.20 -11.75 2.49
CA SER A 140 -11.48 -11.91 1.80
C SER A 140 -11.68 -10.86 0.70
N VAL A 141 -11.25 -9.62 0.91
CA VAL A 141 -11.24 -8.59 -0.15
C VAL A 141 -10.38 -9.02 -1.32
N LEU A 142 -9.17 -9.53 -1.03
CA LEU A 142 -8.24 -9.99 -2.07
C LEU A 142 -8.79 -11.19 -2.84
N THR A 143 -9.36 -12.21 -2.17
CA THR A 143 -9.95 -13.37 -2.83
C THR A 143 -11.17 -12.98 -3.66
N THR A 144 -12.03 -12.10 -3.17
CA THR A 144 -13.17 -11.56 -3.93
C THR A 144 -12.72 -10.90 -5.23
N PHE A 145 -11.63 -10.13 -5.19
CA PHE A 145 -11.07 -9.54 -6.40
C PHE A 145 -10.54 -10.61 -7.36
N LEU A 146 -9.74 -11.57 -6.88
CA LEU A 146 -9.14 -12.61 -7.71
C LEU A 146 -10.20 -13.46 -8.41
N GLU A 147 -11.23 -13.90 -7.69
CA GLU A 147 -12.38 -14.60 -8.23
C GLU A 147 -13.16 -13.75 -9.24
N GLY A 148 -13.36 -12.47 -8.93
CA GLY A 148 -14.06 -11.52 -9.79
C GLY A 148 -13.38 -11.29 -11.15
N VAL A 149 -12.06 -11.45 -11.23
CA VAL A 149 -11.31 -11.38 -12.49
C VAL A 149 -11.06 -12.75 -13.13
N GLY A 150 -11.63 -13.83 -12.56
CA GLY A 150 -11.62 -15.19 -13.11
C GLY A 150 -10.38 -16.01 -12.75
N LEU A 151 -9.63 -15.61 -11.70
CA LEU A 151 -8.51 -16.40 -11.17
C LEU A 151 -9.01 -17.37 -10.08
N THR A 152 -8.43 -18.55 -10.05
CA THR A 152 -8.79 -19.65 -9.14
C THR A 152 -7.60 -20.08 -8.28
N GLU A 153 -7.82 -21.03 -7.36
CA GLU A 153 -6.76 -21.65 -6.57
C GLU A 153 -5.71 -22.40 -7.40
N GLU A 154 -6.00 -22.70 -8.66
CA GLU A 154 -5.03 -23.29 -9.59
C GLU A 154 -4.06 -22.23 -10.15
N ASP A 155 -4.47 -20.96 -10.17
CA ASP A 155 -3.72 -19.85 -10.75
C ASP A 155 -2.91 -19.09 -9.70
N VAL A 156 -3.46 -18.95 -8.48
CA VAL A 156 -2.91 -18.05 -7.45
C VAL A 156 -2.87 -18.70 -6.07
N VAL A 157 -1.76 -18.54 -5.37
CA VAL A 157 -1.59 -18.95 -3.97
C VAL A 157 -1.26 -17.74 -3.11
N ILE A 158 -2.04 -17.51 -2.06
CA ILE A 158 -1.77 -16.49 -1.04
C ILE A 158 -0.83 -17.09 0.01
N ARG A 159 0.37 -16.53 0.15
CA ARG A 159 1.33 -16.91 1.18
C ARG A 159 1.29 -15.90 2.32
N VAL A 160 0.94 -16.38 3.52
CA VAL A 160 0.87 -15.56 4.73
C VAL A 160 2.05 -15.90 5.63
N SER A 161 2.69 -14.87 6.18
CA SER A 161 3.72 -15.03 7.20
C SER A 161 3.40 -14.12 8.38
N SER A 162 3.54 -14.64 9.60
CA SER A 162 3.32 -13.89 10.83
C SER A 162 4.61 -13.93 11.66
N PRO A 163 5.23 -12.77 11.96
CA PRO A 163 6.38 -12.70 12.86
C PRO A 163 6.08 -13.31 14.23
N LYS A 164 4.87 -13.11 14.76
CA LYS A 164 4.46 -13.68 16.07
C LYS A 164 4.50 -15.20 16.08
N VAL A 165 3.97 -15.85 15.03
CA VAL A 165 4.02 -17.32 14.91
C VAL A 165 5.47 -17.79 14.81
N LEU A 166 6.31 -17.06 14.08
CA LEU A 166 7.73 -17.41 13.99
C LEU A 166 8.46 -17.25 15.32
N GLU A 167 8.20 -16.19 16.06
CA GLU A 167 8.76 -15.94 17.40
C GLU A 167 8.32 -17.03 18.39
N GLU A 168 7.04 -17.42 18.40
CA GLU A 168 6.52 -18.49 19.26
C GLU A 168 7.15 -19.84 18.92
N VAL A 169 7.28 -20.19 17.64
CA VAL A 169 7.92 -21.44 17.20
C VAL A 169 9.41 -21.45 17.56
N LEU A 170 10.13 -20.37 17.29
CA LEU A 170 11.56 -20.27 17.63
C LEU A 170 11.78 -20.22 19.14
N GLY A 171 10.94 -19.52 19.90
CA GLY A 171 10.96 -19.49 21.36
C GLY A 171 10.74 -20.87 21.96
N CYS A 172 9.80 -21.65 21.43
CA CYS A 172 9.57 -23.03 21.86
C CYS A 172 10.77 -23.92 21.57
N LEU A 173 11.45 -23.78 20.44
CA LEU A 173 12.64 -24.55 20.08
C LEU A 173 13.85 -24.19 20.95
N LEU A 174 14.01 -22.91 21.33
CA LEU A 174 15.09 -22.48 22.22
C LEU A 174 14.90 -23.00 23.68
N TYR A 175 13.64 -23.01 24.14
CA TYR A 175 13.31 -23.54 25.48
C TYR A 175 13.53 -25.06 25.61
N THR A 176 13.42 -25.82 24.51
CA THR A 176 13.68 -27.25 24.50
C THR A 176 15.17 -27.61 24.46
N SER A 177 16.05 -26.66 24.07
CA SER A 177 17.50 -26.90 24.06
C SER A 177 18.14 -26.72 25.45
N ASP A 178 17.61 -25.81 26.29
CA ASP A 178 18.15 -25.61 27.66
C ASP A 178 17.73 -26.70 28.66
N ALA A 179 16.68 -27.46 28.34
CA ALA A 179 16.23 -28.58 29.19
C ALA A 179 16.99 -29.91 28.95
N ALA A 180 17.91 -29.94 28.00
CA ALA A 180 18.70 -31.15 27.67
C ALA A 180 20.11 -31.15 28.28
N ASP A 181 20.51 -30.08 28.98
CA ASP A 181 21.81 -29.92 29.62
C ASP A 181 21.75 -29.97 31.19
N GLU A 182 20.64 -30.43 31.79
CA GLU A 182 20.56 -30.89 33.20
C GLU A 182 20.37 -32.44 33.20
#